data_6007e0a1f7e0281f584da6da96a3b33b
#
_entry.id   6007e0a1f7e0281f584da6da96a3b33b
#
_cell.length_a   1.000
_cell.length_b   1.000
_cell.length_c   1.000
_cell.angle_alpha   90.00
_cell.angle_beta   90.00
_cell.angle_gamma   90.00
#
_symmetry.space_group_name_H-M   'P 1'
#
loop_
_entity.id
_entity.type
_entity.pdbx_description
1 polymer ?
#
loop_
_entity_poly.entity_id
_entity_poly.type
_entity_poly.pdbx_seq_one_letter_code
_entity_poly.pdbx_strand_id
1 'polypeptide(L)'
;AGRTHVALNTSATPTAAFVKNPAWMNPAQACVDSLVDSLGADAVGAFDADAVATRLLGDSLYTNPLMLGYAWQKGWIPLGHDALMRAIELNAVAIDQNKAAFEWGRRAAHDAQAVMAACTAVAPQVIQFKKRESLDDLVARRVEFLTGYQNAAYAAEYQRFVARVRAAEAPLGKTTL
;
A
#
# COMPACT_ATOMS: atom_id res chain seq x y z
N ALA A 1 30.91 3.13 -18.96
CA ALA A 1 30.12 4.10 -18.20
C ALA A 1 29.21 4.88 -19.16
N GLY A 2 28.03 5.27 -18.71
CA GLY A 2 27.12 6.13 -19.48
C GLY A 2 25.95 5.43 -20.20
N ARG A 3 25.74 4.14 -20.00
CA ARG A 3 24.60 3.39 -20.58
C ARG A 3 23.57 2.91 -19.57
N THR A 4 23.93 2.88 -18.29
CA THR A 4 23.06 2.37 -17.25
C THR A 4 22.60 3.50 -16.34
N HIS A 5 21.30 3.59 -16.13
CA HIS A 5 20.68 4.50 -15.16
C HIS A 5 19.90 3.69 -14.15
N VAL A 6 19.80 4.20 -12.93
CA VAL A 6 19.10 3.53 -11.81
C VAL A 6 18.06 4.48 -11.23
N ALA A 7 16.81 4.08 -11.26
CA ALA A 7 15.76 4.65 -10.44
C ALA A 7 15.58 3.76 -9.21
N LEU A 8 15.87 4.27 -8.01
CA LEU A 8 15.93 3.50 -6.78
C LEU A 8 14.88 3.99 -5.78
N ASN A 9 14.06 3.05 -5.31
CA ASN A 9 13.22 3.28 -4.14
C ASN A 9 14.06 3.09 -2.87
N THR A 10 14.15 4.12 -2.04
CA THR A 10 14.94 4.09 -0.81
C THR A 10 14.16 3.58 0.41
N SER A 11 12.91 3.18 0.25
CA SER A 11 12.13 2.58 1.32
C SER A 11 12.84 1.35 1.90
N ALA A 12 13.11 1.39 3.20
CA ALA A 12 13.86 0.35 3.90
C ALA A 12 12.89 -0.59 4.62
N THR A 13 12.69 -1.77 4.07
CA THR A 13 11.90 -2.81 4.72
C THR A 13 12.82 -3.81 5.46
N PRO A 14 12.56 -4.12 6.74
CA PRO A 14 13.30 -5.15 7.47
C PRO A 14 13.20 -6.49 6.74
N THR A 15 14.34 -7.15 6.55
CA THR A 15 14.39 -8.49 5.94
C THR A 15 14.30 -9.59 7.01
N ALA A 16 14.18 -10.85 6.59
CA ALA A 16 14.23 -12.01 7.51
C ALA A 16 15.52 -12.07 8.34
N ALA A 17 16.57 -11.39 7.93
CA ALA A 17 17.82 -11.29 8.69
C ALA A 17 17.64 -10.56 10.03
N PHE A 18 16.74 -9.57 10.09
CA PHE A 18 16.38 -8.86 11.32
C PHE A 18 15.76 -9.80 12.38
N VAL A 19 14.96 -10.77 11.95
CA VAL A 19 14.36 -11.75 12.88
C VAL A 19 15.42 -12.64 13.53
N LYS A 20 16.49 -12.97 12.78
CA LYS A 20 17.58 -13.83 13.28
C LYS A 20 18.63 -13.03 14.06
N ASN A 21 18.79 -11.77 13.77
CA ASN A 21 19.75 -10.88 14.41
C ASN A 21 19.11 -9.52 14.72
N PRO A 22 18.66 -9.26 15.95
CA PRO A 22 18.06 -7.99 16.34
C PRO A 22 18.99 -6.77 16.18
N ALA A 23 20.30 -7.00 16.13
CA ALA A 23 21.29 -5.95 15.87
C ALA A 23 21.59 -5.75 14.37
N TRP A 24 20.84 -6.43 13.49
CA TRP A 24 21.01 -6.28 12.05
C TRP A 24 20.67 -4.85 11.62
N MET A 25 21.57 -4.24 10.88
CA MET A 25 21.38 -2.92 10.26
C MET A 25 21.06 -3.09 8.77
N ASN A 26 20.09 -2.35 8.28
CA ASN A 26 19.73 -2.38 6.87
C ASN A 26 20.89 -1.74 6.05
N PRO A 27 21.48 -2.45 5.08
CA PRO A 27 22.60 -1.92 4.28
C PRO A 27 22.15 -0.99 3.14
N ALA A 28 20.91 -0.48 3.17
CA ALA A 28 20.34 0.30 2.06
C ALA A 28 21.23 1.48 1.65
N GLN A 29 21.77 2.24 2.61
CA GLN A 29 22.65 3.38 2.29
C GLN A 29 23.96 2.93 1.62
N ALA A 30 24.58 1.87 2.11
CA ALA A 30 25.80 1.33 1.49
C ALA A 30 25.54 0.82 0.06
N CYS A 31 24.35 0.29 -0.21
CA CYS A 31 23.94 -0.10 -1.57
C CYS A 31 23.79 1.13 -2.47
N VAL A 32 23.18 2.21 -1.99
CA VAL A 32 23.07 3.47 -2.73
C VAL A 32 24.45 4.03 -3.07
N ASP A 33 25.33 4.11 -2.06
CA ASP A 33 26.69 4.64 -2.20
C ASP A 33 27.49 3.81 -3.25
N SER A 34 27.40 2.49 -3.19
CA SER A 34 28.05 1.59 -4.17
C SER A 34 27.53 1.79 -5.59
N LEU A 35 26.24 2.07 -5.76
CA LEU A 35 25.67 2.38 -7.07
C LEU A 35 26.17 3.73 -7.59
N VAL A 36 26.21 4.73 -6.73
CA VAL A 36 26.72 6.07 -7.07
C VAL A 36 28.22 6.00 -7.44
N ASP A 37 29.02 5.28 -6.68
CA ASP A 37 30.44 5.09 -6.96
C ASP A 37 30.68 4.38 -8.30
N SER A 38 29.83 3.43 -8.65
CA SER A 38 29.98 2.62 -9.88
C SER A 38 29.49 3.34 -11.12
N LEU A 39 28.42 4.11 -11.03
CA LEU A 39 27.68 4.68 -12.18
C LEU A 39 27.86 6.20 -12.30
N GLY A 40 28.18 6.88 -11.21
CA GLY A 40 28.16 8.32 -11.09
C GLY A 40 26.80 8.84 -10.55
N ALA A 41 26.84 9.94 -9.82
CA ALA A 41 25.66 10.51 -9.15
C ALA A 41 24.52 10.87 -10.13
N ASP A 42 24.88 11.35 -11.34
CA ASP A 42 23.90 11.74 -12.36
C ASP A 42 23.11 10.54 -12.95
N ALA A 43 23.66 9.33 -12.81
CA ALA A 43 23.03 8.11 -13.30
C ALA A 43 22.11 7.44 -12.27
N VAL A 44 22.11 7.91 -11.02
CA VAL A 44 21.32 7.33 -9.92
C VAL A 44 20.31 8.35 -9.42
N GLY A 45 19.03 8.03 -9.54
CA GLY A 45 17.94 8.78 -8.93
C GLY A 45 17.31 7.97 -7.80
N ALA A 46 17.33 8.51 -6.57
CA ALA A 46 16.89 7.79 -5.39
C ALA A 46 15.93 8.66 -4.56
N PHE A 47 14.79 8.09 -4.14
CA PHE A 47 13.85 8.72 -3.21
C PHE A 47 12.91 7.65 -2.60
N ASP A 48 12.22 8.01 -1.52
CA ASP A 48 11.26 7.11 -0.86
C ASP A 48 9.93 7.10 -1.64
N ALA A 49 9.86 6.22 -2.63
CA ALA A 49 8.69 6.08 -3.50
C ALA A 49 7.51 5.40 -2.78
N ASP A 50 7.76 4.53 -1.79
CA ASP A 50 6.71 3.92 -0.99
C ASP A 50 5.99 4.93 -0.10
N ALA A 51 6.75 5.85 0.51
CA ALA A 51 6.15 6.94 1.27
C ALA A 51 5.26 7.82 0.38
N VAL A 52 5.71 8.15 -0.84
CA VAL A 52 4.92 8.93 -1.79
C VAL A 52 3.66 8.17 -2.21
N ALA A 53 3.79 6.90 -2.61
CA ALA A 53 2.66 6.07 -3.03
C ALA A 53 1.62 5.93 -1.90
N THR A 54 2.07 5.57 -0.70
CA THR A 54 1.18 5.38 0.45
C THR A 54 0.48 6.67 0.88
N ARG A 55 1.22 7.80 0.93
CA ARG A 55 0.67 9.08 1.42
C ARG A 55 -0.25 9.76 0.42
N LEU A 56 0.09 9.75 -0.87
CA LEU A 56 -0.65 10.49 -1.91
C LEU A 56 -1.67 9.63 -2.66
N LEU A 57 -1.47 8.31 -2.71
CA LEU A 57 -2.33 7.38 -3.45
C LEU A 57 -3.01 6.34 -2.56
N GLY A 58 -2.62 6.25 -1.29
CA GLY A 58 -3.25 5.40 -0.29
C GLY A 58 -2.70 3.97 -0.22
N ASP A 59 -1.81 3.55 -1.12
CA ASP A 59 -1.25 2.19 -1.13
C ASP A 59 0.13 2.13 -1.77
N SER A 60 1.04 1.33 -1.20
CA SER A 60 2.38 1.06 -1.74
C SER A 60 2.38 0.25 -3.04
N LEU A 61 1.27 -0.37 -3.42
CA LEU A 61 1.12 -1.05 -4.71
C LEU A 61 1.39 -0.11 -5.90
N TYR A 62 1.22 1.18 -5.72
CA TYR A 62 1.46 2.19 -6.75
C TYR A 62 2.93 2.64 -6.86
N THR A 63 3.84 2.08 -6.07
CA THR A 63 5.28 2.39 -6.12
C THR A 63 5.88 2.10 -7.49
N ASN A 64 5.54 0.97 -8.11
CA ASN A 64 6.11 0.59 -9.40
C ASN A 64 5.72 1.54 -10.54
N PRO A 65 4.44 1.89 -10.78
CA PRO A 65 4.08 2.88 -11.79
C PRO A 65 4.63 4.28 -11.48
N LEU A 66 4.78 4.64 -10.21
CA LEU A 66 5.42 5.89 -9.79
C LEU A 66 6.90 5.90 -10.17
N MET A 67 7.67 4.85 -9.88
CA MET A 67 9.06 4.70 -10.28
C MET A 67 9.23 4.67 -11.80
N LEU A 68 8.28 4.09 -12.53
CA LEU A 68 8.25 4.12 -13.98
C LEU A 68 8.12 5.56 -14.51
N GLY A 69 7.22 6.36 -13.92
CA GLY A 69 7.03 7.77 -14.26
C GLY A 69 8.28 8.61 -13.97
N TYR A 70 8.95 8.35 -12.86
CA TYR A 70 10.23 8.96 -12.51
C TYR A 70 11.31 8.69 -13.57
N ALA A 71 11.55 7.41 -13.88
CA ALA A 71 12.55 6.99 -14.84
C ALA A 71 12.25 7.52 -16.27
N TRP A 72 10.97 7.55 -16.62
CA TRP A 72 10.54 8.08 -17.91
C TRP A 72 10.82 9.59 -18.02
N GLN A 73 10.49 10.37 -17.00
CA GLN A 73 10.72 11.83 -16.98
C GLN A 73 12.21 12.17 -17.01
N LYS A 74 13.08 11.31 -16.45
CA LYS A 74 14.54 11.44 -16.58
C LYS A 74 15.06 11.10 -17.98
N GLY A 75 14.19 10.67 -18.91
CA GLY A 75 14.60 10.26 -20.27
C GLY A 75 15.28 8.91 -20.34
N TRP A 76 15.16 8.08 -19.32
CA TRP A 76 15.82 6.77 -19.24
C TRP A 76 15.03 5.66 -19.92
N ILE A 77 13.79 5.93 -20.29
CA ILE A 77 12.88 4.97 -20.94
C ILE A 77 12.54 5.49 -22.34
N PRO A 78 12.97 4.84 -23.42
CA PRO A 78 12.76 5.29 -24.78
C PRO A 78 11.37 4.91 -25.35
N LEU A 79 10.32 5.23 -24.61
CA LEU A 79 8.92 5.01 -25.00
C LEU A 79 8.15 6.32 -24.98
N GLY A 80 7.19 6.46 -25.89
CA GLY A 80 6.29 7.62 -25.90
C GLY A 80 5.31 7.58 -24.72
N HIS A 81 4.94 8.75 -24.21
CA HIS A 81 3.97 8.91 -23.12
C HIS A 81 2.64 8.19 -23.42
N ASP A 82 2.09 8.41 -24.62
CA ASP A 82 0.80 7.85 -25.02
C ASP A 82 0.83 6.32 -25.06
N ALA A 83 1.97 5.73 -25.45
CA ALA A 83 2.15 4.29 -25.44
C ALA A 83 2.11 3.71 -24.02
N LEU A 84 2.74 4.40 -23.05
CA LEU A 84 2.71 4.01 -21.64
C LEU A 84 1.32 4.17 -21.05
N MET A 85 0.64 5.27 -21.31
CA MET A 85 -0.76 5.49 -20.87
C MET A 85 -1.68 4.43 -21.46
N ARG A 86 -1.51 4.11 -22.73
CA ARG A 86 -2.28 3.05 -23.37
C ARG A 86 -2.01 1.66 -22.78
N ALA A 87 -0.77 1.36 -22.42
CA ALA A 87 -0.42 0.11 -21.74
C ALA A 87 -1.09 -0.01 -20.37
N ILE A 88 -1.15 1.08 -19.59
CA ILE A 88 -1.87 1.13 -18.32
C ILE A 88 -3.39 0.86 -18.54
N GLU A 89 -3.98 1.46 -19.56
CA GLU A 89 -5.39 1.22 -19.90
C GLU A 89 -5.67 -0.23 -20.28
N LEU A 90 -4.80 -0.83 -21.10
CA LEU A 90 -4.93 -2.22 -21.55
C LEU A 90 -4.78 -3.22 -20.39
N ASN A 91 -4.00 -2.89 -19.38
CA ASN A 91 -3.90 -3.70 -18.17
C ASN A 91 -5.20 -3.73 -17.35
N ALA A 92 -6.09 -2.75 -17.54
CA ALA A 92 -7.45 -2.66 -16.99
C ALA A 92 -7.57 -2.79 -15.45
N VAL A 93 -6.48 -2.59 -14.71
CA VAL A 93 -6.46 -2.64 -13.23
C VAL A 93 -6.13 -1.27 -12.68
N ALA A 94 -7.00 -0.72 -11.83
CA ALA A 94 -6.80 0.56 -11.13
C ALA A 94 -6.21 1.67 -12.05
N ILE A 95 -6.82 1.85 -13.23
CA ILE A 95 -6.28 2.66 -14.33
C ILE A 95 -5.95 4.08 -13.87
N ASP A 96 -6.90 4.76 -13.21
CA ASP A 96 -6.75 6.14 -12.79
C ASP A 96 -5.64 6.30 -11.73
N GLN A 97 -5.57 5.36 -10.78
CA GLN A 97 -4.55 5.37 -9.74
C GLN A 97 -3.15 5.11 -10.33
N ASN A 98 -3.03 4.17 -11.27
CA ASN A 98 -1.76 3.89 -11.93
C ASN A 98 -1.28 5.08 -12.79
N LYS A 99 -2.19 5.76 -13.49
CA LYS A 99 -1.89 7.01 -14.21
C LYS A 99 -1.47 8.12 -13.24
N ALA A 100 -2.20 8.29 -12.14
CA ALA A 100 -1.85 9.27 -11.12
C ALA A 100 -0.48 8.98 -10.50
N ALA A 101 -0.17 7.70 -10.23
CA ALA A 101 1.13 7.29 -9.73
C ALA A 101 2.26 7.65 -10.71
N PHE A 102 2.07 7.34 -11.98
CA PHE A 102 3.02 7.71 -13.03
C PHE A 102 3.27 9.23 -13.06
N GLU A 103 2.23 10.04 -12.98
CA GLU A 103 2.34 11.51 -12.94
C GLU A 103 3.04 12.03 -11.67
N TRP A 104 2.81 11.41 -10.51
CA TRP A 104 3.55 11.74 -9.30
C TRP A 104 5.03 11.38 -9.42
N GLY A 105 5.36 10.27 -10.09
CA GLY A 105 6.74 9.91 -10.41
C GLY A 105 7.43 10.95 -11.30
N ARG A 106 6.74 11.46 -12.32
CA ARG A 106 7.24 12.52 -13.18
C ARG A 106 7.54 13.80 -12.39
N ARG A 107 6.64 14.18 -11.47
CA ARG A 107 6.85 15.35 -10.59
C ARG A 107 8.05 15.13 -9.67
N ALA A 108 8.22 13.94 -9.10
CA ALA A 108 9.37 13.62 -8.26
C ALA A 108 10.70 13.66 -9.02
N ALA A 109 10.72 13.34 -10.31
CA ALA A 109 11.89 13.48 -11.16
C ALA A 109 12.28 14.94 -11.42
N HIS A 110 11.32 15.86 -11.37
CA HIS A 110 11.55 17.30 -11.49
C HIS A 110 11.95 17.93 -10.15
N ASP A 111 11.19 17.64 -9.08
CA ASP A 111 11.43 18.14 -7.73
C ASP A 111 10.95 17.12 -6.68
N ALA A 112 11.86 16.26 -6.26
CA ALA A 112 11.57 15.24 -5.24
C ALA A 112 11.26 15.87 -3.87
N GLN A 113 11.85 17.04 -3.56
CA GLN A 113 11.62 17.69 -2.26
C GLN A 113 10.20 18.26 -2.18
N ALA A 114 9.70 18.88 -3.25
CA ALA A 114 8.34 19.38 -3.31
C ALA A 114 7.31 18.24 -3.19
N VAL A 115 7.56 17.08 -3.81
CA VAL A 115 6.70 15.90 -3.67
C VAL A 115 6.74 15.35 -2.25
N MET A 116 7.90 15.26 -1.61
CA MET A 116 8.01 14.84 -0.21
C MET A 116 7.32 15.83 0.76
N ALA A 117 7.41 17.13 0.49
CA ALA A 117 6.68 18.14 1.25
C ALA A 117 5.15 17.97 1.11
N ALA A 118 4.65 17.65 -0.08
CA ALA A 118 3.25 17.34 -0.30
C ALA A 118 2.80 16.11 0.51
N CYS A 119 3.65 15.10 0.68
CA CYS A 119 3.36 13.92 1.53
C CYS A 119 3.18 14.29 3.01
N THR A 120 3.88 15.31 3.51
CA THR A 120 3.76 15.76 4.90
C THR A 120 2.54 16.65 5.13
N ALA A 121 2.08 17.33 4.09
CA ALA A 121 0.90 18.20 4.14
C ALA A 121 -0.44 17.41 4.17
N VAL A 122 -0.43 16.12 3.85
CA VAL A 122 -1.61 15.26 3.96
C VAL A 122 -1.86 15.01 5.45
N ALA A 123 -2.91 15.65 5.99
CA ALA A 123 -3.32 15.42 7.36
C ALA A 123 -3.58 13.91 7.59
N PRO A 124 -3.16 13.34 8.73
CA PRO A 124 -3.46 11.96 9.03
C PRO A 124 -4.98 11.78 8.98
N GLN A 125 -5.45 10.84 8.17
CA GLN A 125 -6.84 10.44 8.20
C GLN A 125 -7.12 9.89 9.61
N VAL A 126 -7.89 10.62 10.37
CA VAL A 126 -8.41 10.12 11.66
C VAL A 126 -9.28 8.93 11.31
N ILE A 127 -8.77 7.71 11.55
CA ILE A 127 -9.58 6.51 11.48
C ILE A 127 -10.61 6.66 12.60
N GLN A 128 -11.81 7.09 12.26
CA GLN A 128 -12.93 7.02 13.17
C GLN A 128 -13.24 5.53 13.33
N PHE A 129 -12.82 4.96 14.46
CA PHE A 129 -13.27 3.63 14.82
C PHE A 129 -14.80 3.69 14.88
N LYS A 130 -15.47 2.94 14.01
CA LYS A 130 -16.91 2.76 14.13
C LYS A 130 -17.21 2.39 15.57
N LYS A 131 -18.19 3.07 16.17
CA LYS A 131 -18.72 2.71 17.47
C LYS A 131 -18.88 1.19 17.52
N ARG A 132 -18.37 0.54 18.57
CA ARG A 132 -18.51 -0.92 18.71
C ARG A 132 -19.97 -1.28 18.49
N GLU A 133 -20.22 -2.06 17.46
CA GLU A 133 -21.57 -2.60 17.21
C GLU A 133 -21.98 -3.42 18.42
N SER A 134 -23.24 -3.36 18.80
CA SER A 134 -23.74 -4.28 19.81
C SER A 134 -23.70 -5.71 19.28
N LEU A 135 -23.64 -6.68 20.16
CA LEU A 135 -23.69 -8.08 19.75
C LEU A 135 -24.96 -8.38 18.94
N ASP A 136 -26.07 -7.76 19.28
CA ASP A 136 -27.34 -7.93 18.58
C ASP A 136 -27.27 -7.39 17.13
N ASP A 137 -26.67 -6.20 16.95
CA ASP A 137 -26.45 -5.64 15.60
C ASP A 137 -25.53 -6.53 14.77
N LEU A 138 -24.48 -7.07 15.38
CA LEU A 138 -23.55 -7.98 14.72
C LEU A 138 -24.24 -9.28 14.30
N VAL A 139 -25.05 -9.86 15.19
CA VAL A 139 -25.81 -11.07 14.88
C VAL A 139 -26.84 -10.83 13.78
N ALA A 140 -27.59 -9.71 13.84
CA ALA A 140 -28.54 -9.35 12.80
C ALA A 140 -27.91 -9.23 11.42
N ARG A 141 -26.80 -8.53 11.33
CA ARG A 141 -26.01 -8.40 10.09
C ARG A 141 -25.50 -9.75 9.56
N ARG A 142 -25.05 -10.62 10.46
CA ARG A 142 -24.59 -11.98 10.10
C ARG A 142 -25.74 -12.84 9.59
N VAL A 143 -26.91 -12.74 10.18
CA VAL A 143 -28.12 -13.44 9.74
C VAL A 143 -28.52 -13.01 8.34
N GLU A 144 -28.55 -11.71 8.07
CA GLU A 144 -28.81 -11.16 6.74
C GLU A 144 -27.81 -11.72 5.72
N PHE A 145 -26.52 -11.64 6.03
CA PHE A 145 -25.44 -12.15 5.18
C PHE A 145 -25.59 -13.65 4.89
N LEU A 146 -25.85 -14.48 5.92
CA LEU A 146 -25.96 -15.94 5.77
C LEU A 146 -27.24 -16.33 5.02
N THR A 147 -28.30 -15.54 5.14
CA THR A 147 -29.51 -15.74 4.37
C THR A 147 -29.26 -15.51 2.89
N GLY A 148 -28.52 -14.46 2.53
CA GLY A 148 -28.12 -14.17 1.15
C GLY A 148 -27.06 -15.13 0.60
N TYR A 149 -26.19 -15.65 1.47
CA TYR A 149 -25.13 -16.59 1.09
C TYR A 149 -25.70 -17.98 0.72
N GLN A 150 -26.62 -18.53 1.51
CA GLN A 150 -27.18 -19.84 1.26
C GLN A 150 -28.72 -19.83 1.32
N ASN A 151 -29.32 -19.67 2.52
CA ASN A 151 -30.76 -19.61 2.75
C ASN A 151 -31.08 -19.26 4.22
N ALA A 152 -32.38 -19.01 4.49
CA ALA A 152 -32.87 -18.69 5.83
C ALA A 152 -32.66 -19.83 6.86
N ALA A 153 -32.70 -21.10 6.44
CA ALA A 153 -32.49 -22.24 7.34
C ALA A 153 -31.04 -22.27 7.89
N TYR A 154 -30.08 -21.97 7.05
CA TYR A 154 -28.66 -21.85 7.43
C TYR A 154 -28.44 -20.69 8.41
N ALA A 155 -29.04 -19.54 8.14
CA ALA A 155 -28.99 -18.40 9.04
C ALA A 155 -29.62 -18.72 10.41
N ALA A 156 -30.71 -19.48 10.45
CA ALA A 156 -31.36 -19.92 11.67
C ALA A 156 -30.50 -20.89 12.51
N GLU A 157 -29.67 -21.70 11.90
CA GLU A 157 -28.69 -22.53 12.63
C GLU A 157 -27.67 -21.67 13.36
N TYR A 158 -27.15 -20.64 12.70
CA TYR A 158 -26.25 -19.68 13.32
C TYR A 158 -26.91 -18.97 14.50
N GLN A 159 -28.15 -18.49 14.37
CA GLN A 159 -28.87 -17.85 15.47
C GLN A 159 -29.04 -18.80 16.67
N ARG A 160 -29.45 -20.04 16.44
CA ARG A 160 -29.58 -21.05 17.50
C ARG A 160 -28.24 -21.33 18.19
N PHE A 161 -27.15 -21.37 17.43
CA PHE A 161 -25.82 -21.54 18.00
C PHE A 161 -25.45 -20.37 18.93
N VAL A 162 -25.60 -19.12 18.45
CA VAL A 162 -25.32 -17.93 19.28
C VAL A 162 -26.21 -17.89 20.53
N ALA A 163 -27.49 -18.24 20.41
CA ALA A 163 -28.40 -18.29 21.57
C ALA A 163 -27.94 -19.33 22.62
N ARG A 164 -27.44 -20.49 22.22
CA ARG A 164 -26.88 -21.49 23.13
C ARG A 164 -25.65 -20.99 23.85
N VAL A 165 -24.74 -20.31 23.14
CA VAL A 165 -23.52 -19.73 23.73
C VAL A 165 -23.90 -18.67 24.76
N ARG A 166 -24.81 -17.75 24.42
CA ARG A 166 -25.33 -16.74 25.36
C ARG A 166 -25.93 -17.37 26.63
N ALA A 167 -26.72 -18.40 26.48
CA ALA A 167 -27.31 -19.11 27.61
C ALA A 167 -26.25 -19.77 28.50
N ALA A 168 -25.18 -20.29 27.93
CA ALA A 168 -24.08 -20.88 28.67
C ALA A 168 -23.19 -19.85 29.39
N GLU A 169 -23.05 -18.64 28.81
CA GLU A 169 -22.26 -17.54 29.40
C GLU A 169 -23.00 -16.77 30.49
N ALA A 170 -24.33 -16.72 30.43
CA ALA A 170 -25.14 -15.96 31.38
C ALA A 170 -24.83 -16.25 32.87
N PRO A 171 -24.60 -17.51 33.31
CA PRO A 171 -24.24 -17.80 34.70
C PRO A 171 -22.85 -17.35 35.08
N LEU A 172 -21.95 -17.14 34.11
CA LEU A 172 -20.54 -16.74 34.34
C LEU A 172 -20.36 -15.25 34.60
N GLY A 173 -21.41 -14.45 34.41
CA GLY A 173 -21.36 -12.99 34.58
C GLY A 173 -20.36 -12.30 33.68
N LYS A 174 -19.92 -12.95 32.60
CA LYS A 174 -19.01 -12.43 31.58
C LYS A 174 -19.69 -12.43 30.22
N THR A 175 -19.58 -11.33 29.52
CA THR A 175 -19.95 -11.22 28.10
C THR A 175 -18.63 -11.12 27.34
N THR A 176 -18.15 -12.23 26.85
CA THR A 176 -16.88 -12.32 26.06
C THR A 176 -17.13 -12.36 24.57
N LEU A 177 -18.39 -12.40 24.17
CA LEU A 177 -18.78 -12.22 22.76
C LEU A 177 -18.95 -10.76 22.38
#